data_d75b55092cd315895e0f80944c5914f6
#
_entry.id   d75b55092cd315895e0f80944c5914f6
#
_cell.length_a   1.000
_cell.length_b   1.000
_cell.length_c   1.000
_cell.angle_alpha   90.00
_cell.angle_beta   90.00
_cell.angle_gamma   90.00
#
_symmetry.space_group_name_H-M   'P 1'
#
loop_
_entity.id
_entity.type
_entity.pdbx_description
1 polymer ?
#
loop_
_entity_poly.entity_id
_entity_poly.type
_entity_poly.pdbx_seq_one_letter_code
_entity_poly.pdbx_strand_id
1 'polypeptide(L)'
;MIRLGVLASGGGLPGNVPRNLPDGTRAIVEERRWPRPPVFDLVEKEGQVPRDEMYRTFNMGLGLVAVVAPGDEAAAHAVLKARGLGAWTVGAVERGEGEATCEVVR
;
A
#
# COMPACT_ATOMS: atom_id res chain seq x y z
N MET A 1 -15.61 -8.57 -1.92
CA MET A 1 -14.72 -9.66 -2.38
C MET A 1 -13.32 -9.11 -2.64
N ILE A 2 -12.33 -9.79 -2.11
CA ILE A 2 -10.94 -9.43 -2.38
C ILE A 2 -10.61 -9.84 -3.81
N ARG A 3 -10.24 -8.88 -4.63
CA ARG A 3 -9.85 -9.18 -6.01
C ARG A 3 -8.38 -9.54 -6.13
N LEU A 4 -7.58 -9.06 -5.18
CA LEU A 4 -6.14 -9.19 -5.28
C LEU A 4 -5.49 -8.92 -3.92
N GLY A 5 -4.61 -9.81 -3.51
CA GLY A 5 -3.75 -9.59 -2.35
C GLY A 5 -2.30 -9.38 -2.81
N VAL A 6 -1.65 -8.39 -2.28
CA VAL A 6 -0.26 -8.08 -2.60
C VAL A 6 0.58 -8.09 -1.33
N LEU A 7 1.61 -8.92 -1.30
CA LEU A 7 2.61 -8.87 -0.24
C LEU A 7 3.58 -7.73 -0.53
N ALA A 8 3.62 -6.75 0.37
CA ALA A 8 4.52 -5.61 0.24
C ALA A 8 5.87 -5.93 0.91
N SER A 9 6.55 -6.93 0.38
CA SER A 9 7.87 -7.33 0.85
C SER A 9 8.89 -7.15 -0.26
N GLY A 10 10.11 -6.76 0.08
CA GLY A 10 11.19 -6.59 -0.90
C GLY A 10 10.83 -5.67 -2.07
N GLY A 11 11.09 -4.38 -1.94
CA GLY A 11 10.80 -3.39 -2.97
C GLY A 11 9.63 -2.45 -2.66
N GLY A 12 9.03 -2.58 -1.49
CA GLY A 12 7.99 -1.65 -1.03
C GLY A 12 6.73 -1.61 -1.89
N LEU A 13 5.89 -0.58 -1.65
CA LEU A 13 4.59 -0.45 -2.32
C LEU A 13 4.72 -0.17 -3.82
N PRO A 14 5.53 0.83 -4.26
CA PRO A 14 5.60 1.14 -5.69
C PRO A 14 6.13 0.00 -6.55
N GLY A 15 6.97 -0.86 -5.99
CA GLY A 15 7.54 -2.00 -6.71
C GLY A 15 6.64 -3.23 -6.74
N ASN A 16 5.79 -3.42 -5.74
CA ASN A 16 5.00 -4.64 -5.58
C ASN A 16 3.54 -4.52 -6.00
N VAL A 17 2.90 -3.39 -5.67
CA VAL A 17 1.48 -3.21 -5.99
C VAL A 17 1.20 -3.31 -7.49
N PRO A 18 1.97 -2.66 -8.38
CA PRO A 18 1.69 -2.73 -9.80
C PRO A 18 1.78 -4.12 -10.42
N ARG A 19 2.59 -5.02 -9.83
CA ARG A 19 2.76 -6.38 -10.37
C ARG A 19 1.45 -7.17 -10.43
N ASN A 20 0.49 -6.79 -9.61
CA ASN A 20 -0.76 -7.50 -9.47
C ASN A 20 -1.95 -6.71 -10.01
N LEU A 21 -1.69 -5.58 -10.65
CA LEU A 21 -2.72 -4.77 -11.27
C LEU A 21 -2.65 -4.90 -12.79
N PRO A 22 -3.81 -4.86 -13.48
CA PRO A 22 -3.81 -4.91 -14.94
C PRO A 22 -3.27 -3.60 -15.52
N ASP A 23 -2.79 -3.65 -16.76
CA ASP A 23 -2.42 -2.46 -17.51
C ASP A 23 -3.62 -1.51 -17.58
N GLY A 24 -3.35 -0.23 -17.66
CA GLY A 24 -4.38 0.79 -17.68
C GLY A 24 -4.92 1.14 -16.30
N THR A 25 -4.23 0.77 -15.23
CA THR A 25 -4.61 1.12 -13.87
C THR A 25 -3.50 1.89 -13.15
N ARG A 26 -3.88 2.68 -12.18
CA ARG A 26 -2.97 3.44 -11.33
C ARG A 26 -3.47 3.39 -9.90
N ALA A 27 -2.64 2.91 -8.99
CA ALA A 27 -2.94 2.93 -7.56
C ALA A 27 -2.38 4.22 -6.94
N ILE A 28 -3.22 4.93 -6.20
CA ILE A 28 -2.81 6.11 -5.43
C ILE A 28 -2.93 5.75 -3.97
N VAL A 29 -1.81 5.78 -3.27
CA VAL A 29 -1.72 5.44 -1.85
C VAL A 29 -1.35 6.68 -1.07
N GLU A 30 -2.13 6.99 -0.03
CA GLU A 30 -1.90 8.17 0.82
C GLU A 30 -1.20 7.75 2.10
N GLU A 31 0.04 8.18 2.28
CA GLU A 31 0.88 7.72 3.40
C GLU A 31 0.33 8.10 4.78
N ARG A 32 -0.49 9.12 4.87
CA ARG A 32 -1.08 9.55 6.14
C ARG A 32 -2.27 8.73 6.60
N ARG A 33 -2.72 7.77 5.79
CA ARG A 33 -3.90 6.95 6.09
C ARG A 33 -3.62 5.75 6.97
N TRP A 34 -2.36 5.48 7.28
CA TRP A 34 -2.01 4.43 8.24
C TRP A 34 -0.89 4.89 9.17
N PRO A 35 -0.85 4.35 10.42
CA PRO A 35 0.25 4.68 11.33
C PRO A 35 1.52 3.98 10.87
N ARG A 36 2.56 4.76 10.64
CA ARG A 36 3.88 4.25 10.27
C ARG A 36 4.64 3.87 11.53
N PRO A 37 5.16 2.63 11.65
CA PRO A 37 6.00 2.28 12.80
C PRO A 37 7.20 3.21 12.93
N PRO A 38 7.54 3.65 14.15
CA PRO A 38 8.61 4.65 14.35
C PRO A 38 9.98 4.25 13.83
N VAL A 39 10.23 2.95 13.67
CA VAL A 39 11.51 2.46 13.14
C VAL A 39 11.81 3.01 11.75
N PHE A 40 10.78 3.22 10.93
CA PHE A 40 10.99 3.75 9.57
C PHE A 40 11.39 5.22 9.60
N ASP A 41 10.83 6.00 10.51
CA ASP A 41 11.22 7.40 10.69
C ASP A 41 12.66 7.49 11.21
N LEU A 42 13.06 6.58 12.09
CA LEU A 42 14.40 6.51 12.59
C LEU A 42 15.40 6.21 11.47
N VAL A 43 15.12 5.21 10.64
CA VAL A 43 16.00 4.85 9.52
C VAL A 43 16.11 6.00 8.53
N GLU A 44 14.99 6.63 8.20
CA GLU A 44 14.98 7.77 7.27
C GLU A 44 15.85 8.92 7.78
N LYS A 45 15.70 9.27 9.05
CA LYS A 45 16.41 10.39 9.67
C LYS A 45 17.88 10.09 9.85
N GLU A 46 18.21 8.98 10.50
CA GLU A 46 19.60 8.63 10.83
C GLU A 46 20.40 8.23 9.59
N GLY A 47 19.75 7.58 8.63
CA GLY A 47 20.38 7.18 7.37
C GLY A 47 20.37 8.28 6.31
N GLN A 48 19.71 9.40 6.57
CA GLN A 48 19.52 10.47 5.58
C GLN A 48 18.98 9.94 4.26
N VAL A 49 17.98 9.05 4.35
CA VAL A 49 17.40 8.40 3.19
C VAL A 49 16.26 9.24 2.63
N PRO A 50 16.25 9.55 1.32
CA PRO A 50 15.13 10.25 0.70
C PRO A 50 13.83 9.48 0.86
N ARG A 51 12.69 10.19 0.98
CA ARG A 51 11.39 9.57 1.23
C ARG A 51 11.00 8.55 0.15
N ASP A 52 11.20 8.87 -1.12
CA ASP A 52 10.90 7.94 -2.22
C ASP A 52 11.78 6.68 -2.17
N GLU A 53 13.01 6.79 -1.71
CA GLU A 53 13.87 5.63 -1.52
C GLU A 53 13.40 4.76 -0.35
N MET A 54 12.85 5.37 0.70
CA MET A 54 12.23 4.63 1.80
C MET A 54 11.08 3.77 1.28
N TYR A 55 10.20 4.33 0.44
CA TYR A 55 9.07 3.58 -0.12
C TYR A 55 9.50 2.55 -1.17
N ARG A 56 10.61 2.78 -1.85
CA ARG A 56 11.17 1.81 -2.78
C ARG A 56 11.74 0.59 -2.07
N THR A 57 12.28 0.79 -0.87
CA THR A 57 13.03 -0.25 -0.14
C THR A 57 12.16 -0.97 0.88
N PHE A 58 11.30 -0.24 1.60
CA PHE A 58 10.56 -0.77 2.75
C PHE A 58 9.06 -0.77 2.52
N ASN A 59 8.37 -1.66 3.24
CA ASN A 59 6.90 -1.70 3.20
C ASN A 59 6.25 -0.57 4.03
N MET A 60 7.02 0.15 4.80
CA MET A 60 6.59 1.28 5.63
C MET A 60 5.46 0.93 6.62
N GLY A 61 5.41 -0.34 7.03
CA GLY A 61 4.42 -0.82 7.98
C GLY A 61 3.23 -1.57 7.38
N LEU A 62 3.13 -1.62 6.05
CA LEU A 62 2.07 -2.37 5.37
C LEU A 62 2.61 -3.69 4.85
N GLY A 63 2.29 -4.79 5.55
CA GLY A 63 2.76 -6.12 5.16
C GLY A 63 1.97 -6.74 4.02
N LEU A 64 0.68 -6.45 3.96
CA LEU A 64 -0.22 -6.96 2.92
C LEU A 64 -1.14 -5.84 2.46
N VAL A 65 -1.31 -5.72 1.16
CA VAL A 65 -2.26 -4.81 0.54
C VAL A 65 -3.29 -5.64 -0.22
N ALA A 66 -4.57 -5.35 0.00
CA ALA A 66 -5.65 -6.01 -0.71
C ALA A 66 -6.42 -4.98 -1.53
N VAL A 67 -6.73 -5.33 -2.78
CA VAL A 67 -7.58 -4.51 -3.64
C VAL A 67 -8.96 -5.13 -3.67
N VAL A 68 -9.96 -4.37 -3.26
CA VAL A 68 -11.35 -4.84 -3.19
C VAL A 68 -12.25 -3.87 -3.94
N ALA A 69 -13.42 -4.35 -4.36
CA ALA A 69 -14.43 -3.47 -4.91
C ALA A 69 -14.92 -2.49 -3.83
N PRO A 70 -15.30 -1.26 -4.19
CA PRO A 70 -15.75 -0.27 -3.20
C PRO A 70 -16.87 -0.77 -2.29
N GLY A 71 -17.80 -1.55 -2.80
CA GLY A 71 -18.89 -2.11 -2.01
C GLY A 71 -18.46 -3.19 -1.02
N ASP A 72 -17.27 -3.74 -1.16
CA ASP A 72 -16.75 -4.80 -0.30
C ASP A 72 -15.78 -4.29 0.77
N GLU A 73 -15.50 -3.00 0.80
CA GLU A 73 -14.53 -2.41 1.73
C GLU A 73 -14.92 -2.64 3.18
N ALA A 74 -16.16 -2.35 3.55
CA ALA A 74 -16.62 -2.52 4.92
C ALA A 74 -16.56 -3.98 5.37
N ALA A 75 -16.91 -4.91 4.49
CA ALA A 75 -16.84 -6.34 4.78
C ALA A 75 -15.40 -6.80 4.98
N ALA A 76 -14.48 -6.32 4.17
CA ALA A 76 -13.06 -6.63 4.30
C ALA A 76 -12.51 -6.15 5.64
N HIS A 77 -12.81 -4.91 6.03
CA HIS A 77 -12.44 -4.36 7.33
C HIS A 77 -13.00 -5.18 8.49
N ALA A 78 -14.27 -5.59 8.39
CA ALA A 78 -14.93 -6.37 9.44
C ALA A 78 -14.25 -7.73 9.64
N VAL A 79 -13.89 -8.42 8.56
CA VAL A 79 -13.21 -9.71 8.61
C VAL A 79 -11.84 -9.59 9.27
N LEU A 80 -11.06 -8.57 8.89
CA LEU A 80 -9.73 -8.36 9.43
C LEU A 80 -9.80 -7.98 10.91
N LYS A 81 -10.72 -7.11 11.28
CA LYS A 81 -10.92 -6.70 12.67
C LYS A 81 -11.33 -7.89 13.53
N ALA A 82 -12.20 -8.77 13.04
CA ALA A 82 -12.63 -9.97 13.77
C ALA A 82 -11.45 -10.92 14.04
N ARG A 83 -10.39 -10.85 13.24
CA ARG A 83 -9.17 -11.63 13.42
C ARG A 83 -8.11 -10.90 14.23
N GLY A 84 -8.42 -9.75 14.80
CA GLY A 84 -7.49 -8.96 15.60
C GLY A 84 -6.42 -8.23 14.78
N LEU A 85 -6.63 -8.05 13.47
CA LEU A 85 -5.68 -7.39 12.60
C LEU A 85 -6.07 -5.93 12.39
N GLY A 86 -5.08 -5.06 12.42
CA GLY A 86 -5.25 -3.67 12.01
C GLY A 86 -5.40 -3.59 10.50
N ALA A 87 -6.35 -2.78 10.04
CA ALA A 87 -6.58 -2.58 8.62
C ALA A 87 -6.95 -1.14 8.36
N TRP A 88 -6.45 -0.60 7.26
CA TRP A 88 -6.67 0.79 6.87
C TRP A 88 -6.99 0.86 5.38
N THR A 89 -7.90 1.74 5.02
CA THR A 89 -8.12 2.11 3.62
C THR A 89 -7.05 3.14 3.27
N VAL A 90 -6.05 2.71 2.51
CA VAL A 90 -4.87 3.55 2.25
C VAL A 90 -4.89 4.27 0.92
N GLY A 91 -5.82 3.92 0.04
CA GLY A 91 -5.89 4.56 -1.26
C GLY A 91 -6.93 3.93 -2.17
N ALA A 92 -6.80 4.22 -3.45
CA ALA A 92 -7.72 3.73 -4.47
C ALA A 92 -6.98 3.39 -5.76
N VAL A 93 -7.60 2.52 -6.56
CA VAL A 93 -7.12 2.21 -7.90
C VAL A 93 -8.02 2.93 -8.89
N GLU A 94 -7.40 3.66 -9.81
CA GLU A 94 -8.10 4.43 -10.84
C GLU A 94 -7.58 4.09 -12.22
N ARG A 95 -8.19 4.65 -13.25
CA ARG A 95 -7.71 4.49 -14.62
C ARG A 95 -6.38 5.21 -14.78
N GLY A 96 -5.46 4.57 -15.48
CA GLY A 96 -4.17 5.13 -15.87
C GLY A 96 -3.88 4.78 -17.31
N GLU A 97 -2.69 5.11 -17.77
CA GLU A 97 -2.23 4.81 -19.13
C GLU A 97 -1.02 3.88 -19.07
N GLY A 98 -0.98 2.90 -19.99
CA GLY A 98 0.13 1.99 -20.11
C GLY A 98 0.18 0.97 -18.98
N GLU A 99 1.38 0.61 -18.56
CA GLU A 99 1.60 -0.35 -17.49
C GLU A 99 1.06 0.18 -16.16
N ALA A 100 0.60 -0.75 -15.32
CA ALA A 100 0.13 -0.40 -13.99
C ALA A 100 1.20 0.31 -13.17
N THR A 101 0.80 1.32 -12.42
CA THR A 101 1.69 2.09 -11.56
C THR A 101 1.11 2.21 -10.15
N CYS A 102 1.98 2.52 -9.20
CA CYS A 102 1.58 2.86 -7.83
C CYS A 102 2.34 4.11 -7.40
N GLU A 103 1.59 5.12 -7.01
CA GLU A 103 2.14 6.37 -6.52
C GLU A 103 1.78 6.55 -5.05
N VAL A 104 2.77 6.86 -4.23
CA VAL A 104 2.55 7.18 -2.82
C VAL A 104 2.56 8.68 -2.66
N VAL A 105 1.47 9.23 -2.13
CA VAL A 105 1.31 10.67 -1.90
C VAL A 105 1.17 10.95 -0.41
N ARG A 106 1.49 12.16 -0.03
CA ARG A 106 1.38 12.63 1.35
C ARG A 106 -0.03 13.05 1.71
#